data_33a6556b45a69f9d2225913685ff536b
#
_entry.id   33a6556b45a69f9d2225913685ff536b
#
_cell.length_a   1.000
_cell.length_b   1.000
_cell.length_c   1.000
_cell.angle_alpha   90.00
_cell.angle_beta   90.00
_cell.angle_gamma   90.00
#
_symmetry.space_group_name_H-M   'P 1'
#
loop_
_entity.id
_entity.type
_entity.pdbx_description
1 polymer ?
#
loop_
_entity_poly.entity_id
_entity_poly.type
_entity_poly.pdbx_seq_one_letter_code
_entity_poly.pdbx_strand_id
1 'polypeptide(L)'
;MLFKEENVLGFDTETSQSNKEEKKPSLIQISSAHTCALIQIDTKTLPLELVEFLENDKIIKTGVGVLNDARELTRSFENLNVINGLVELQTWAEKGLKCKPCSLKALTGIFMSQNLHKSLKIVTSDWSRDILNSDQRNYAATDAWVSREIFLRMKEFTQRRGLSRKFCIAQSV
;
A
#
# COMPACT_ATOMS: atom_id res chain seq x y z
N MET A 1 1.70 4.41 -19.24
CA MET A 1 1.38 3.94 -17.88
C MET A 1 2.38 2.84 -17.51
N LEU A 2 3.12 2.99 -16.42
CA LEU A 2 4.24 2.10 -16.00
C LEU A 2 3.81 0.64 -15.68
N PHE A 3 2.52 0.39 -15.41
CA PHE A 3 2.03 -0.89 -14.86
C PHE A 3 0.95 -1.56 -15.73
N LYS A 4 0.98 -1.36 -17.05
CA LYS A 4 -0.11 -1.79 -17.98
C LYS A 4 -0.42 -3.30 -17.98
N GLU A 5 0.50 -4.15 -17.56
CA GLU A 5 0.35 -5.61 -17.59
C GLU A 5 0.23 -6.24 -16.18
N GLU A 6 0.27 -5.44 -15.13
CA GLU A 6 0.26 -5.92 -13.75
C GLU A 6 -1.15 -5.81 -13.15
N ASN A 7 -1.71 -6.94 -12.76
CA ASN A 7 -3.02 -7.00 -12.12
C ASN A 7 -2.95 -6.91 -10.58
N VAL A 8 -1.75 -6.94 -10.01
CA VAL A 8 -1.51 -6.87 -8.57
C VAL A 8 -0.33 -5.95 -8.29
N LEU A 9 -0.58 -4.91 -7.55
CA LEU A 9 0.41 -3.92 -7.17
C LEU A 9 0.44 -3.73 -5.65
N GLY A 10 1.63 -3.57 -5.10
CA GLY A 10 1.79 -3.11 -3.73
C GLY A 10 1.43 -1.64 -3.64
N PHE A 11 0.75 -1.26 -2.57
CA PHE A 11 0.23 0.08 -2.36
C PHE A 11 0.47 0.51 -0.90
N ASP A 12 0.92 1.75 -0.72
CA ASP A 12 1.10 2.36 0.59
C ASP A 12 1.02 3.89 0.47
N THR A 13 0.90 4.60 1.58
CA THR A 13 0.96 6.07 1.63
C THR A 13 1.80 6.54 2.80
N GLU A 14 2.42 7.72 2.64
CA GLU A 14 3.09 8.39 3.74
C GLU A 14 2.51 9.78 3.96
N THR A 15 2.31 10.10 5.23
CA THR A 15 1.74 11.38 5.69
C THR A 15 2.78 12.13 6.50
N SER A 16 3.06 13.37 6.12
CA SER A 16 3.97 14.22 6.91
C SER A 16 3.35 14.59 8.25
N GLN A 17 4.14 14.48 9.32
CA GLN A 17 3.72 14.90 10.66
C GLN A 17 4.05 16.38 10.95
N SER A 18 4.69 17.08 10.02
CA SER A 18 5.11 18.47 10.19
C SER A 18 3.94 19.45 10.26
N ASN A 19 2.78 19.10 9.72
CA ASN A 19 1.58 19.92 9.76
C ASN A 19 0.50 19.25 10.62
N LYS A 20 0.40 19.66 11.89
CA LYS A 20 -0.54 19.07 12.86
C LYS A 20 -2.02 19.32 12.53
N GLU A 21 -2.31 20.31 11.68
CA GLU A 21 -3.68 20.74 11.35
C GLU A 21 -4.28 19.99 10.17
N GLU A 22 -3.47 19.52 9.21
CA GLU A 22 -3.95 18.72 8.06
C GLU A 22 -3.07 17.47 7.90
N LYS A 23 -3.53 16.35 8.42
CA LYS A 23 -2.93 15.03 8.13
C LYS A 23 -3.33 14.58 6.72
N LYS A 24 -2.66 15.14 5.73
CA LYS A 24 -2.86 14.81 4.31
C LYS A 24 -1.74 13.89 3.83
N PRO A 25 -2.04 12.80 3.11
CA PRO A 25 -1.02 12.01 2.45
C PRO A 25 -0.16 12.88 1.52
N SER A 26 1.16 12.77 1.65
CA SER A 26 2.15 13.52 0.88
C SER A 26 2.86 12.65 -0.16
N LEU A 27 2.76 11.34 -0.01
CA LEU A 27 3.39 10.38 -0.92
C LEU A 27 2.45 9.18 -1.13
N ILE A 28 2.29 8.78 -2.38
CA ILE A 28 1.68 7.49 -2.77
C ILE A 28 2.78 6.60 -3.33
N GLN A 29 2.82 5.36 -2.88
CA GLN A 29 3.72 4.33 -3.37
C GLN A 29 2.95 3.25 -4.10
N ILE A 30 3.39 2.93 -5.32
CA ILE A 30 2.82 1.87 -6.15
C ILE A 30 3.95 1.00 -6.66
N SER A 31 3.94 -0.29 -6.33
CA SER A 31 5.03 -1.20 -6.70
C SER A 31 4.55 -2.41 -7.48
N SER A 32 5.20 -2.65 -8.61
CA SER A 32 5.17 -3.91 -9.36
C SER A 32 6.25 -4.88 -8.84
N ALA A 33 6.56 -5.92 -9.59
CA ALA A 33 7.66 -6.84 -9.28
C ALA A 33 9.04 -6.16 -9.36
N HIS A 34 9.20 -5.20 -10.28
CA HIS A 34 10.52 -4.67 -10.67
C HIS A 34 10.62 -3.14 -10.60
N THR A 35 9.50 -2.45 -10.43
CA THR A 35 9.46 -0.99 -10.46
C THR A 35 8.54 -0.47 -9.38
N CYS A 36 8.99 0.55 -8.66
CA CYS A 36 8.16 1.28 -7.70
C CYS A 36 8.04 2.75 -8.14
N ALA A 37 6.82 3.24 -8.27
CA ALA A 37 6.52 4.65 -8.43
C ALA A 37 6.34 5.28 -7.04
N LEU A 38 7.08 6.35 -6.77
CA LEU A 38 6.95 7.20 -5.61
C LEU A 38 6.38 8.54 -6.08
N ILE A 39 5.12 8.79 -5.80
CA ILE A 39 4.35 9.94 -6.32
C ILE A 39 4.14 10.91 -5.17
N GLN A 40 4.91 12.01 -5.17
CA GLN A 40 4.73 13.10 -4.22
C GLN A 40 3.52 13.94 -4.62
N ILE A 41 2.74 14.35 -3.63
CA ILE A 41 1.50 15.09 -3.83
C ILE A 41 1.51 16.33 -2.95
N ASP A 42 1.47 17.48 -3.59
CA ASP A 42 1.43 18.81 -3.00
C ASP A 42 0.16 19.60 -3.34
N THR A 43 -0.67 19.04 -4.23
CA THR A 43 -1.89 19.65 -4.77
C THR A 43 -3.17 19.21 -4.05
N LYS A 44 -4.29 19.91 -4.31
CA LYS A 44 -5.63 19.53 -3.81
C LYS A 44 -6.34 18.49 -4.69
N THR A 45 -5.83 18.27 -5.88
CA THR A 45 -6.37 17.31 -6.84
C THR A 45 -5.27 16.38 -7.32
N LEU A 46 -5.61 15.14 -7.60
CA LEU A 46 -4.69 14.16 -8.20
C LEU A 46 -4.70 14.28 -9.73
N PRO A 47 -3.59 13.93 -10.42
CA PRO A 47 -3.59 13.74 -11.87
C PRO A 47 -4.69 12.74 -12.28
N LEU A 48 -5.36 13.01 -13.42
CA LEU A 48 -6.49 12.20 -13.87
C LEU A 48 -6.11 10.72 -14.05
N GLU A 49 -4.93 10.46 -14.61
CA GLU A 49 -4.43 9.10 -14.82
C GLU A 49 -4.22 8.33 -13.49
N LEU A 50 -3.89 9.05 -12.43
CA LEU A 50 -3.77 8.46 -11.10
C LEU A 50 -5.16 8.17 -10.49
N VAL A 51 -6.12 9.07 -10.69
CA VAL A 51 -7.53 8.83 -10.28
C VAL A 51 -8.08 7.60 -11.00
N GLU A 52 -7.97 7.53 -12.33
CA GLU A 52 -8.40 6.39 -13.13
C GLU A 52 -7.74 5.06 -12.67
N PHE A 53 -6.46 5.11 -12.30
CA PHE A 53 -5.74 3.96 -11.74
C PHE A 53 -6.31 3.55 -10.38
N LEU A 54 -6.54 4.51 -9.47
CA LEU A 54 -7.04 4.24 -8.13
C LEU A 54 -8.48 3.70 -8.15
N GLU A 55 -9.32 4.21 -9.06
CA GLU A 55 -10.71 3.78 -9.24
C GLU A 55 -10.87 2.45 -10.00
N ASN A 56 -9.81 1.95 -10.65
CA ASN A 56 -9.86 0.72 -11.44
C ASN A 56 -9.96 -0.52 -10.54
N ASP A 57 -11.09 -1.21 -10.58
CA ASP A 57 -11.38 -2.44 -9.82
C ASP A 57 -10.66 -3.69 -10.35
N LYS A 58 -10.16 -3.66 -11.59
CA LYS A 58 -9.42 -4.77 -12.20
C LYS A 58 -7.97 -4.85 -11.72
N ILE A 59 -7.47 -3.79 -11.10
CA ILE A 59 -6.11 -3.71 -10.54
C ILE A 59 -6.20 -3.86 -9.03
N ILE A 60 -5.64 -4.93 -8.50
CA ILE A 60 -5.52 -5.13 -7.06
C ILE A 60 -4.43 -4.22 -6.51
N LYS A 61 -4.80 -3.42 -5.50
CA LYS A 61 -3.89 -2.60 -4.70
C LYS A 61 -3.84 -3.20 -3.29
N THR A 62 -2.67 -3.67 -2.87
CA THR A 62 -2.55 -4.45 -1.64
C THR A 62 -1.48 -3.90 -0.70
N GLY A 63 -1.75 -3.94 0.60
CA GLY A 63 -0.84 -3.50 1.66
C GLY A 63 -1.41 -3.77 3.04
N VAL A 64 -0.73 -3.27 4.06
CA VAL A 64 -1.17 -3.30 5.46
C VAL A 64 -1.62 -1.90 5.85
N GLY A 65 -2.90 -1.74 6.18
CA GLY A 65 -3.49 -0.44 6.48
C GLY A 65 -4.12 0.26 5.27
N VAL A 66 -4.13 -0.37 4.10
CA VAL A 66 -4.58 0.26 2.83
C VAL A 66 -6.02 0.78 2.86
N LEU A 67 -6.88 0.23 3.69
CA LEU A 67 -8.25 0.74 3.85
C LEU A 67 -8.26 2.10 4.58
N ASN A 68 -7.31 2.33 5.49
CA ASN A 68 -7.15 3.62 6.13
C ASN A 68 -6.53 4.63 5.17
N ASP A 69 -5.48 4.22 4.45
CA ASP A 69 -4.83 5.05 3.42
C ASP A 69 -5.84 5.52 2.38
N ALA A 70 -6.71 4.62 1.92
CA ALA A 70 -7.77 4.95 0.97
C ALA A 70 -8.75 5.98 1.52
N ARG A 71 -9.17 5.86 2.80
CA ARG A 71 -10.04 6.86 3.44
C ARG A 71 -9.37 8.21 3.58
N GLU A 72 -8.08 8.24 3.91
CA GLU A 72 -7.33 9.49 4.00
C GLU A 72 -7.19 10.14 2.62
N LEU A 73 -6.89 9.37 1.57
CA LEU A 73 -6.83 9.87 0.20
C LEU A 73 -8.17 10.42 -0.28
N THR A 74 -9.27 9.68 -0.14
CA THR A 74 -10.59 10.14 -0.59
C THR A 74 -11.10 11.36 0.19
N ARG A 75 -10.64 11.57 1.42
CA ARG A 75 -10.96 12.79 2.20
C ARG A 75 -10.09 13.99 1.82
N SER A 76 -8.88 13.74 1.33
CA SER A 76 -7.88 14.78 1.09
C SER A 76 -7.89 15.35 -0.32
N PHE A 77 -8.45 14.63 -1.29
CA PHE A 77 -8.43 15.00 -2.70
C PHE A 77 -9.83 15.14 -3.28
N GLU A 78 -10.16 16.35 -3.75
CA GLU A 78 -11.50 16.74 -4.21
C GLU A 78 -12.00 15.94 -5.42
N ASN A 79 -11.08 15.43 -6.24
CA ASN A 79 -11.41 14.68 -7.45
C ASN A 79 -11.27 13.16 -7.32
N LEU A 80 -11.08 12.64 -6.08
CA LEU A 80 -11.02 11.20 -5.81
C LEU A 80 -12.20 10.78 -4.95
N ASN A 81 -13.16 10.07 -5.52
CA ASN A 81 -14.38 9.66 -4.81
C ASN A 81 -14.27 8.27 -4.20
N VAL A 82 -13.53 7.36 -4.84
CA VAL A 82 -13.46 5.95 -4.45
C VAL A 82 -12.11 5.36 -4.85
N ILE A 83 -11.62 4.44 -4.04
CA ILE A 83 -10.51 3.56 -4.43
C ILE A 83 -11.01 2.12 -4.46
N ASN A 84 -10.89 1.48 -5.61
CA ASN A 84 -11.36 0.12 -5.84
C ASN A 84 -10.21 -0.89 -5.87
N GLY A 85 -10.54 -2.18 -5.76
CA GLY A 85 -9.56 -3.26 -5.87
C GLY A 85 -8.59 -3.36 -4.67
N LEU A 86 -8.98 -2.88 -3.49
CA LEU A 86 -8.13 -2.92 -2.29
C LEU A 86 -8.14 -4.30 -1.63
N VAL A 87 -6.97 -4.79 -1.26
CA VAL A 87 -6.82 -6.00 -0.45
C VAL A 87 -6.00 -5.69 0.80
N GLU A 88 -6.66 -5.73 1.95
CA GLU A 88 -6.04 -5.49 3.26
C GLU A 88 -5.38 -6.77 3.79
N LEU A 89 -4.04 -6.79 3.77
CA LEU A 89 -3.23 -7.95 4.16
C LEU A 89 -3.39 -8.32 5.64
N GLN A 90 -3.50 -7.32 6.52
CA GLN A 90 -3.70 -7.57 7.94
C GLN A 90 -5.01 -8.33 8.19
N THR A 91 -6.10 -7.87 7.60
CA THR A 91 -7.41 -8.52 7.74
C THR A 91 -7.40 -9.93 7.16
N TRP A 92 -6.77 -10.12 6.00
CA TRP A 92 -6.65 -11.44 5.39
C TRP A 92 -5.82 -12.39 6.25
N ALA A 93 -4.66 -11.95 6.75
CA ALA A 93 -3.83 -12.76 7.65
C ALA A 93 -4.58 -13.13 8.93
N GLU A 94 -5.20 -12.17 9.60
CA GLU A 94 -5.85 -12.36 10.89
C GLU A 94 -7.12 -13.22 10.78
N LYS A 95 -8.04 -12.84 9.89
CA LYS A 95 -9.35 -13.48 9.77
C LYS A 95 -9.33 -14.72 8.87
N GLY A 96 -8.58 -14.65 7.78
CA GLY A 96 -8.51 -15.71 6.77
C GLY A 96 -7.54 -16.82 7.12
N LEU A 97 -6.35 -16.48 7.60
CA LEU A 97 -5.28 -17.44 7.87
C LEU A 97 -5.06 -17.70 9.37
N LYS A 98 -5.77 -16.99 10.25
CA LYS A 98 -5.61 -17.06 11.72
C LYS A 98 -4.18 -16.78 12.16
N CYS A 99 -3.48 -15.91 11.44
CA CYS A 99 -2.10 -15.56 11.64
C CYS A 99 -1.98 -14.30 12.52
N LYS A 100 -1.13 -14.31 13.52
CA LYS A 100 -0.76 -13.17 14.37
C LYS A 100 0.71 -13.27 14.75
N PRO A 101 1.43 -12.14 14.88
CA PRO A 101 1.02 -10.77 14.60
C PRO A 101 0.91 -10.48 13.07
N CYS A 102 0.20 -9.39 12.68
CA CYS A 102 -0.17 -9.10 11.29
C CYS A 102 0.37 -7.75 10.79
N SER A 103 1.35 -7.14 11.47
CA SER A 103 2.03 -5.95 10.92
C SER A 103 2.81 -6.31 9.65
N LEU A 104 3.09 -5.34 8.79
CA LEU A 104 3.88 -5.56 7.58
C LEU A 104 5.22 -6.26 7.88
N LYS A 105 5.93 -5.81 8.92
CA LYS A 105 7.17 -6.44 9.40
C LYS A 105 6.97 -7.91 9.79
N ALA A 106 5.90 -8.23 10.52
CA ALA A 106 5.62 -9.59 10.95
C ALA A 106 5.27 -10.50 9.77
N LEU A 107 4.41 -10.01 8.86
CA LEU A 107 4.04 -10.74 7.64
C LEU A 107 5.24 -10.98 6.73
N THR A 108 6.17 -10.01 6.64
CA THR A 108 7.45 -10.19 5.93
C THR A 108 8.25 -11.35 6.52
N GLY A 109 8.38 -11.40 7.84
CA GLY A 109 9.05 -12.51 8.52
C GLY A 109 8.39 -13.86 8.24
N ILE A 110 7.06 -13.92 8.33
CA ILE A 110 6.29 -15.16 8.20
C ILE A 110 6.28 -15.68 6.76
N PHE A 111 6.00 -14.83 5.78
CA PHE A 111 5.78 -15.24 4.39
C PHE A 111 7.01 -15.13 3.50
N MET A 112 8.00 -14.33 3.88
CA MET A 112 9.22 -14.12 3.08
C MET A 112 10.49 -14.60 3.75
N SER A 113 10.43 -14.95 5.06
CA SER A 113 11.61 -15.29 5.87
C SER A 113 12.66 -14.17 5.87
N GLN A 114 12.21 -12.92 5.79
CA GLN A 114 13.04 -11.73 5.73
C GLN A 114 12.72 -10.79 6.91
N ASN A 115 13.72 -10.02 7.34
CA ASN A 115 13.53 -9.00 8.37
C ASN A 115 13.33 -7.62 7.75
N LEU A 116 12.11 -7.09 7.80
CA LEU A 116 11.83 -5.74 7.37
C LEU A 116 12.33 -4.74 8.42
N HIS A 117 13.33 -3.95 8.05
CA HIS A 117 13.88 -2.93 8.94
C HIS A 117 13.02 -1.67 8.91
N LYS A 118 12.38 -1.34 10.03
CA LYS A 118 11.57 -0.11 10.19
C LYS A 118 12.24 0.82 11.19
N SER A 119 12.80 1.91 10.69
CA SER A 119 13.36 2.99 11.50
C SER A 119 12.28 4.00 11.86
N LEU A 120 12.01 4.21 13.15
CA LEU A 120 11.08 5.26 13.60
C LEU A 120 11.45 6.64 13.06
N LYS A 121 12.76 6.93 12.95
CA LYS A 121 13.24 8.20 12.40
C LYS A 121 12.79 8.42 10.95
N ILE A 122 12.67 7.37 10.15
CA ILE A 122 12.20 7.46 8.76
C ILE A 122 10.69 7.57 8.73
N VAL A 123 9.98 6.71 9.48
CA VAL A 123 8.51 6.71 9.56
C VAL A 123 7.96 8.08 9.97
N THR A 124 8.61 8.74 10.94
CA THR A 124 8.18 10.05 11.45
C THR A 124 8.88 11.23 10.77
N SER A 125 9.58 10.99 9.68
CA SER A 125 10.27 12.04 8.94
C SER A 125 9.28 12.93 8.15
N ASP A 126 9.79 14.06 7.67
CA ASP A 126 9.00 14.94 6.81
C ASP A 126 8.89 14.36 5.40
N TRP A 127 7.70 13.84 5.08
CA TRP A 127 7.35 13.28 3.78
C TRP A 127 6.84 14.33 2.78
N SER A 128 6.64 15.59 3.22
CA SER A 128 6.21 16.70 2.36
C SER A 128 7.38 17.52 1.78
N ARG A 129 8.63 17.15 2.11
CA ARG A 129 9.82 17.83 1.59
C ARG A 129 9.95 17.67 0.07
N ASP A 130 10.46 18.68 -0.62
CA ASP A 130 10.57 18.71 -2.10
C ASP A 130 11.34 17.51 -2.67
N ILE A 131 12.41 17.10 -2.01
CA ILE A 131 13.26 15.98 -2.44
C ILE A 131 13.39 14.98 -1.30
N LEU A 132 12.83 13.79 -1.47
CA LEU A 132 13.02 12.68 -0.55
C LEU A 132 14.47 12.21 -0.56
N ASN A 133 15.05 11.97 0.60
CA ASN A 133 16.39 11.38 0.69
C ASN A 133 16.40 9.89 0.32
N SER A 134 17.60 9.29 0.20
CA SER A 134 17.75 7.88 -0.18
C SER A 134 17.04 6.93 0.78
N ASP A 135 17.12 7.21 2.09
CA ASP A 135 16.51 6.35 3.11
C ASP A 135 14.99 6.36 3.04
N GLN A 136 14.39 7.56 2.83
CA GLN A 136 12.95 7.69 2.60
C GLN A 136 12.50 6.96 1.35
N ARG A 137 13.21 7.16 0.22
CA ARG A 137 12.86 6.46 -1.03
C ARG A 137 12.96 4.95 -0.90
N ASN A 138 14.03 4.45 -0.29
CA ASN A 138 14.24 3.03 -0.09
C ASN A 138 13.17 2.44 0.85
N TYR A 139 12.86 3.14 1.93
CA TYR A 139 11.82 2.73 2.88
C TYR A 139 10.46 2.62 2.17
N ALA A 140 10.00 3.69 1.52
CA ALA A 140 8.71 3.75 0.86
C ALA A 140 8.56 2.71 -0.28
N ALA A 141 9.61 2.58 -1.11
CA ALA A 141 9.63 1.58 -2.18
C ALA A 141 9.61 0.15 -1.63
N THR A 142 10.33 -0.11 -0.53
CA THR A 142 10.38 -1.42 0.10
C THR A 142 9.03 -1.81 0.70
N ASP A 143 8.34 -0.90 1.41
CA ASP A 143 7.05 -1.20 2.04
C ASP A 143 5.99 -1.54 0.98
N ALA A 144 5.92 -0.79 -0.11
CA ALA A 144 5.03 -1.11 -1.21
C ALA A 144 5.39 -2.43 -1.91
N TRP A 145 6.67 -2.67 -2.22
CA TRP A 145 7.12 -3.90 -2.86
C TRP A 145 6.84 -5.13 -2.00
N VAL A 146 7.18 -5.07 -0.71
CA VAL A 146 6.94 -6.15 0.25
C VAL A 146 5.46 -6.47 0.36
N SER A 147 4.59 -5.47 0.33
CA SER A 147 3.14 -5.64 0.36
C SER A 147 2.65 -6.50 -0.79
N ARG A 148 3.13 -6.26 -2.02
CA ARG A 148 2.83 -7.09 -3.18
C ARG A 148 3.34 -8.53 -3.01
N GLU A 149 4.57 -8.69 -2.60
CA GLU A 149 5.19 -10.01 -2.43
C GLU A 149 4.48 -10.86 -1.37
N ILE A 150 4.08 -10.26 -0.25
CA ILE A 150 3.29 -10.93 0.78
C ILE A 150 1.94 -11.38 0.21
N PHE A 151 1.23 -10.52 -0.54
CA PHE A 151 -0.03 -10.89 -1.18
C PHE A 151 0.12 -12.16 -2.03
N LEU A 152 1.13 -12.20 -2.89
CA LEU A 152 1.35 -13.34 -3.79
C LEU A 152 1.62 -14.64 -3.01
N ARG A 153 2.43 -14.56 -1.96
CA ARG A 153 2.74 -15.73 -1.11
C ARG A 153 1.55 -16.18 -0.28
N MET A 154 0.77 -15.24 0.27
CA MET A 154 -0.48 -15.57 0.97
C MET A 154 -1.50 -16.23 0.01
N LYS A 155 -1.61 -15.74 -1.22
CA LYS A 155 -2.47 -16.31 -2.25
C LYS A 155 -2.05 -17.76 -2.59
N GLU A 156 -0.77 -17.99 -2.82
CA GLU A 156 -0.22 -19.32 -3.06
C GLU A 156 -0.45 -20.27 -1.88
N PHE A 157 -0.16 -19.82 -0.65
CA PHE A 157 -0.41 -20.59 0.57
C PHE A 157 -1.87 -20.98 0.71
N THR A 158 -2.80 -20.05 0.46
CA THR A 158 -4.24 -20.27 0.50
C THR A 158 -4.68 -21.32 -0.53
N GLN A 159 -4.15 -21.23 -1.74
CA GLN A 159 -4.44 -22.17 -2.84
C GLN A 159 -3.96 -23.60 -2.51
N ARG A 160 -2.72 -23.74 -2.03
CA ARG A 160 -2.13 -25.04 -1.67
C ARG A 160 -2.90 -25.74 -0.54
N ARG A 161 -3.51 -24.98 0.36
CA ARG A 161 -4.29 -25.52 1.47
C ARG A 161 -5.78 -25.69 1.18
N GLY A 162 -6.24 -25.40 -0.02
CA GLY A 162 -7.66 -25.46 -0.37
C GLY A 162 -8.55 -24.51 0.44
N LEU A 163 -7.97 -23.47 1.04
CA LEU A 163 -8.70 -22.48 1.82
C LEU A 163 -9.55 -21.60 0.89
N SER A 164 -10.76 -21.28 1.34
CA SER A 164 -11.70 -20.48 0.54
C SER A 164 -11.09 -19.12 0.15
N ARG A 165 -11.26 -18.72 -1.13
CA ARG A 165 -10.90 -17.41 -1.66
C ARG A 165 -11.70 -16.24 -1.06
N LYS A 166 -12.70 -16.51 -0.18
CA LYS A 166 -13.60 -15.49 0.39
C LYS A 166 -12.90 -14.38 1.17
N PHE A 167 -11.65 -14.59 1.60
CA PHE A 167 -10.88 -13.61 2.38
C PHE A 167 -9.98 -12.71 1.52
N CYS A 168 -9.84 -13.02 0.23
CA CYS A 168 -9.11 -12.20 -0.74
C CYS A 168 -10.10 -11.37 -1.59
N ILE A 169 -11.09 -10.76 -0.95
CA ILE A 169 -12.07 -9.92 -1.64
C ILE A 169 -11.49 -8.52 -1.73
N ALA A 170 -11.40 -8.00 -2.96
CA ALA A 170 -11.13 -6.60 -3.18
C ALA A 170 -12.26 -5.76 -2.60
N GLN A 171 -11.91 -4.73 -1.85
CA GLN A 171 -12.84 -3.79 -1.22
C GLN A 171 -12.79 -2.45 -1.94
N SER A 172 -13.88 -1.70 -1.84
CA SER A 172 -13.98 -0.31 -2.28
C SER A 172 -14.10 0.60 -1.05
N VAL A 173 -13.43 1.73 -1.09
CA VAL A 173 -13.48 2.76 -0.04
C VAL A 173 -13.53 4.13 -0.69
#